data_e07ecfa272544fe073358ea68fef86fc
#
_entry.id   e07ecfa272544fe073358ea68fef86fc
#
_cell.length_a   1.000
_cell.length_b   1.000
_cell.length_c   1.000
_cell.angle_alpha   90.00
_cell.angle_beta   90.00
_cell.angle_gamma   90.00
#
_symmetry.space_group_name_H-M   'P 1'
#
loop_
_entity.id
_entity.type
_entity.pdbx_description
1 polymer ?
#
loop_
_entity_poly.entity_id
_entity_poly.type
_entity_poly.pdbx_seq_one_letter_code
_entity_poly.pdbx_strand_id
1 'polypeptide(L)'
;YVYPNYRLGNILHDDLLKAINNSCQKGFGAEKESALPRWCQECEVLAACYGGCPKHRFSTSPHEEPGLHYLCVGYRKFFMHIRKYLRAMATLLEHGFPVSEVMKAVDGPLVLDLDSKASRTGDK
;
A
#
# COMPACT_ATOMS: atom_id res chain seq x y z
N TYR A 1 3.42 18.52 -6.55
CA TYR A 1 4.86 18.60 -6.34
C TYR A 1 5.58 17.89 -7.48
N VAL A 2 6.13 18.66 -8.39
CA VAL A 2 6.94 18.15 -9.51
C VAL A 2 8.39 18.51 -9.22
N TYR A 3 9.18 17.49 -8.85
CA TYR A 3 10.63 17.68 -8.78
C TYR A 3 11.22 17.54 -10.19
N PRO A 4 12.09 18.44 -10.65
CA PRO A 4 12.66 18.40 -12.00
C PRO A 4 13.28 17.05 -12.36
N ASN A 5 13.96 16.41 -11.40
CA ASN A 5 14.63 15.11 -11.56
C ASN A 5 13.68 13.94 -11.86
N TYR A 6 12.38 14.08 -11.57
CA TYR A 6 11.37 13.06 -11.83
C TYR A 6 10.45 13.43 -13.00
N ARG A 7 10.78 14.48 -13.76
CA ARG A 7 10.01 14.87 -14.93
C ARG A 7 10.28 13.91 -16.09
N LEU A 8 9.26 13.23 -16.57
CA LEU A 8 9.33 12.27 -17.67
C LEU A 8 9.05 12.90 -19.04
N GLY A 9 8.39 14.06 -19.06
CA GLY A 9 7.98 14.74 -20.28
C GLY A 9 6.70 15.55 -20.13
N ASN A 10 6.09 15.91 -21.25
CA ASN A 10 4.80 16.60 -21.32
C ASN A 10 3.86 15.79 -22.23
N ILE A 11 2.79 15.26 -21.65
CA ILE A 11 1.82 14.42 -22.37
C ILE A 11 1.17 15.10 -23.58
N LEU A 12 1.20 16.44 -23.66
CA LEU A 12 0.66 17.19 -24.81
C LEU A 12 1.62 17.24 -25.99
N HIS A 13 2.91 16.96 -25.79
CA HIS A 13 3.97 17.12 -26.80
C HIS A 13 4.83 15.87 -26.96
N ASP A 14 4.88 15.02 -25.95
CA ASP A 14 5.75 13.86 -25.91
C ASP A 14 4.96 12.55 -26.08
N ASP A 15 5.60 11.56 -26.67
CA ASP A 15 5.03 10.22 -26.82
C ASP A 15 4.91 9.52 -25.46
N LEU A 16 3.71 9.09 -25.10
CA LEU A 16 3.42 8.39 -23.85
C LEU A 16 4.23 7.09 -23.71
N LEU A 17 4.41 6.32 -24.77
CA LEU A 17 5.17 5.08 -24.75
C LEU A 17 6.65 5.34 -24.48
N LYS A 18 7.21 6.44 -24.99
CA LYS A 18 8.57 6.86 -24.68
C LYS A 18 8.71 7.28 -23.22
N ALA A 19 7.73 8.00 -22.69
CA ALA A 19 7.72 8.40 -21.27
C ALA A 19 7.67 7.18 -20.33
N ILE A 20 6.80 6.20 -20.60
CA ILE A 20 6.69 4.96 -19.82
C ILE A 20 7.96 4.12 -19.88
N ASN A 21 8.61 4.05 -21.05
CA ASN A 21 9.81 3.27 -21.27
C ASN A 21 11.12 4.00 -20.93
N ASN A 22 11.04 5.22 -20.43
CA ASN A 22 12.19 6.01 -20.05
C ASN A 22 13.00 5.30 -18.95
N SER A 23 14.34 5.35 -19.06
CA SER A 23 15.25 4.76 -18.07
C SER A 23 15.06 5.35 -16.65
N CYS A 24 14.75 6.63 -16.55
CA CYS A 24 14.44 7.30 -15.28
C CYS A 24 13.21 6.68 -14.61
N GLN A 25 12.14 6.42 -15.38
CA GLN A 25 10.92 5.78 -14.87
C GLN A 25 11.18 4.34 -14.43
N LYS A 26 11.93 3.57 -15.21
CA LYS A 26 12.30 2.20 -14.88
C LYS A 26 13.20 2.14 -13.65
N GLY A 27 14.19 3.02 -13.55
CA GLY A 27 15.06 3.17 -12.38
C GLY A 27 14.27 3.52 -11.13
N PHE A 28 13.38 4.51 -11.21
CA PHE A 28 12.50 4.90 -10.10
C PHE A 28 11.60 3.75 -9.63
N GLY A 29 11.09 2.94 -10.56
CA GLY A 29 10.31 1.74 -10.23
C GLY A 29 11.14 0.68 -9.50
N ALA A 30 12.37 0.42 -9.98
CA ALA A 30 13.29 -0.53 -9.38
C ALA A 30 13.74 -0.10 -7.96
N GLU A 31 13.99 1.19 -7.75
CA GLU A 31 14.37 1.74 -6.43
C GLU A 31 13.28 1.52 -5.36
N LYS A 32 12.06 1.28 -5.77
CA LYS A 32 10.98 1.02 -4.81
C LYS A 32 11.27 -0.18 -3.94
N GLU A 33 11.96 -1.18 -4.47
CA GLU A 33 12.36 -2.39 -3.75
C GLU A 33 13.84 -2.36 -3.36
N SER A 34 14.74 -2.13 -4.31
CA SER A 34 16.18 -2.25 -4.11
C SER A 34 16.77 -1.23 -3.13
N ALA A 35 16.13 -0.05 -2.98
CA ALA A 35 16.61 1.02 -2.11
C ALA A 35 15.92 1.05 -0.73
N LEU A 36 15.34 -0.08 -0.30
CA LEU A 36 14.74 -0.16 1.04
C LEU A 36 15.82 -0.33 2.11
N PRO A 37 15.89 0.56 3.13
CA PRO A 37 16.76 0.33 4.28
C PRO A 37 16.35 -0.94 5.02
N ARG A 38 17.31 -1.57 5.73
CA ARG A 38 17.07 -2.77 6.53
C ARG A 38 15.92 -2.60 7.52
N TRP A 39 15.81 -1.40 8.12
CA TRP A 39 14.66 -1.04 8.96
C TRP A 39 13.31 -1.27 8.32
N CYS A 40 13.18 -1.02 7.01
CA CYS A 40 11.95 -1.30 6.26
C CYS A 40 11.79 -2.79 5.96
N GLN A 41 12.87 -3.48 5.62
CA GLN A 41 12.87 -4.91 5.28
C GLN A 41 12.44 -5.78 6.47
N GLU A 42 12.80 -5.38 7.68
CA GLU A 42 12.42 -6.07 8.93
C GLU A 42 11.09 -5.56 9.52
N CYS A 43 10.40 -4.64 8.84
CA CYS A 43 9.21 -4.00 9.37
C CYS A 43 7.96 -4.88 9.22
N GLU A 44 7.23 -5.04 10.32
CA GLU A 44 5.97 -5.81 10.39
C GLU A 44 4.83 -5.32 9.48
N VAL A 45 4.93 -4.09 8.98
CA VAL A 45 3.96 -3.49 8.04
C VAL A 45 4.54 -3.32 6.63
N LEU A 46 5.66 -3.98 6.33
CA LEU A 46 6.31 -3.88 5.02
C LEU A 46 5.33 -4.18 3.88
N ALA A 47 4.56 -5.25 3.97
CA ALA A 47 3.62 -5.65 2.93
C ALA A 47 2.58 -4.58 2.57
N ALA A 48 2.21 -3.71 3.52
CA ALA A 48 1.25 -2.64 3.30
C ALA A 48 1.93 -1.31 2.93
N CYS A 49 3.05 -0.98 3.56
CA CYS A 49 3.75 0.29 3.40
C CYS A 49 4.74 0.29 2.23
N TYR A 50 5.50 -0.80 2.11
CA TYR A 50 6.59 -1.00 1.12
C TYR A 50 7.56 0.20 1.01
N GLY A 51 7.85 0.86 2.15
CA GLY A 51 8.72 2.02 2.24
C GLY A 51 8.15 3.30 1.60
N GLY A 52 6.88 3.31 1.19
CA GLY A 52 6.23 4.44 0.53
C GLY A 52 6.86 4.81 -0.82
N CYS A 53 6.61 6.04 -1.27
CA CYS A 53 7.14 6.54 -2.55
C CYS A 53 8.65 6.89 -2.42
N PRO A 54 9.54 6.40 -3.32
CA PRO A 54 10.97 6.68 -3.29
C PRO A 54 11.31 8.17 -3.19
N LYS A 55 10.60 9.05 -3.88
CA LYS A 55 10.85 10.50 -3.84
C LYS A 55 10.66 11.14 -2.44
N HIS A 56 10.04 10.42 -1.51
CA HIS A 56 9.82 10.88 -0.13
C HIS A 56 10.73 10.15 0.89
N ARG A 57 11.70 9.38 0.42
CA ARG A 57 12.65 8.63 1.24
C ARG A 57 13.93 9.43 1.49
N PHE A 58 13.81 10.59 2.13
CA PHE A 58 14.95 11.47 2.42
C PHE A 58 15.32 11.52 3.91
N SER A 59 14.70 10.69 4.74
CA SER A 59 15.05 10.55 6.15
C SER A 59 16.04 9.40 6.37
N THR A 60 16.67 9.41 7.54
CA THR A 60 17.58 8.36 7.99
C THR A 60 16.84 7.40 8.93
N SER A 61 17.13 6.11 8.83
CA SER A 61 16.59 5.10 9.73
C SER A 61 17.24 5.18 11.13
N PRO A 62 16.67 4.54 12.15
CA PRO A 62 17.32 4.42 13.47
C PRO A 62 18.68 3.71 13.44
N HIS A 63 18.99 2.99 12.36
CA HIS A 63 20.30 2.34 12.12
C HIS A 63 21.22 3.20 11.25
N GLU A 64 20.95 4.49 11.13
CA GLU A 64 21.72 5.46 10.34
C GLU A 64 21.76 5.16 8.82
N GLU A 65 20.88 4.29 8.32
CA GLU A 65 20.75 4.02 6.89
C GLU A 65 19.89 5.10 6.21
N PRO A 66 20.31 5.63 5.05
CA PRO A 66 19.50 6.58 4.28
C PRO A 66 18.32 5.88 3.61
N GLY A 67 17.37 6.67 3.11
CA GLY A 67 16.27 6.14 2.29
C GLY A 67 15.00 5.77 3.06
N LEU A 68 14.87 6.23 4.31
CA LEU A 68 13.64 6.08 5.07
C LEU A 68 12.60 7.13 4.64
N HIS A 69 11.36 6.72 4.49
CA HIS A 69 10.25 7.64 4.23
C HIS A 69 10.04 8.59 5.42
N TYR A 70 9.92 9.90 5.16
CA TYR A 70 9.81 10.92 6.23
C TYR A 70 8.58 10.74 7.14
N LEU A 71 7.50 10.11 6.66
CA LEU A 71 6.31 9.76 7.46
C LEU A 71 6.33 8.32 8.00
N CYS A 72 7.50 7.64 8.02
CA CYS A 72 7.61 6.23 8.42
C CYS A 72 6.88 5.93 9.74
N VAL A 73 7.09 6.73 10.78
CA VAL A 73 6.45 6.55 12.08
C VAL A 73 4.93 6.67 12.02
N GLY A 74 4.44 7.64 11.24
CA GLY A 74 2.99 7.83 11.02
C GLY A 74 2.37 6.67 10.25
N TYR A 75 3.01 6.22 9.17
CA TYR A 75 2.55 5.07 8.39
C TYR A 75 2.53 3.79 9.20
N ARG A 76 3.57 3.52 9.99
CA ARG A 76 3.61 2.35 10.87
C ARG A 76 2.44 2.37 11.86
N LYS A 77 2.21 3.48 12.55
CA LYS A 77 1.08 3.64 13.47
C LYS A 77 -0.27 3.42 12.77
N PHE A 78 -0.44 4.00 11.59
CA PHE A 78 -1.66 3.88 10.80
C PHE A 78 -1.91 2.42 10.40
N PHE A 79 -0.94 1.75 9.76
CA PHE A 79 -1.10 0.37 9.32
C PHE A 79 -1.28 -0.61 10.46
N MET A 80 -0.60 -0.40 11.60
CA MET A 80 -0.83 -1.19 12.80
C MET A 80 -2.27 -1.02 13.32
N HIS A 81 -2.78 0.20 13.33
CA HIS A 81 -4.15 0.48 13.77
C HIS A 81 -5.19 -0.20 12.87
N ILE A 82 -5.05 -0.11 11.55
CA ILE A 82 -6.03 -0.67 10.61
C ILE A 82 -5.85 -2.17 10.34
N ARG A 83 -4.77 -2.80 10.81
CA ARG A 83 -4.41 -4.18 10.52
C ARG A 83 -5.54 -5.18 10.78
N LYS A 84 -6.27 -5.01 11.88
CA LYS A 84 -7.41 -5.88 12.22
C LYS A 84 -8.52 -5.79 11.18
N TYR A 85 -8.81 -4.60 10.67
CA TYR A 85 -9.84 -4.39 9.64
C TYR A 85 -9.40 -4.94 8.28
N LEU A 86 -8.13 -4.77 7.91
CA LEU A 86 -7.59 -5.35 6.69
C LEU A 86 -7.67 -6.88 6.69
N ARG A 87 -7.39 -7.52 7.83
CA ARG A 87 -7.55 -8.98 7.98
C ARG A 87 -9.01 -9.39 7.84
N ALA A 88 -9.91 -8.68 8.48
CA ALA A 88 -11.33 -8.93 8.36
C ALA A 88 -11.83 -8.78 6.92
N MET A 89 -11.40 -7.75 6.20
CA MET A 89 -11.72 -7.56 4.79
C MET A 89 -11.20 -8.71 3.92
N ALA A 90 -9.99 -9.20 4.18
CA ALA A 90 -9.43 -10.36 3.50
C ALA A 90 -10.29 -11.61 3.72
N THR A 91 -10.66 -11.91 4.97
CA THR A 91 -11.55 -13.02 5.30
C THR A 91 -12.92 -12.89 4.61
N LEU A 92 -13.51 -11.69 4.57
CA LEU A 92 -14.76 -11.44 3.86
C LEU A 92 -14.63 -11.78 2.38
N LEU A 93 -13.56 -11.35 1.71
CA LEU A 93 -13.30 -11.64 0.31
C LEU A 93 -13.11 -13.13 0.04
N GLU A 94 -12.35 -13.83 0.89
CA GLU A 94 -12.13 -15.28 0.80
C GLU A 94 -13.45 -16.05 0.85
N HIS A 95 -14.40 -15.59 1.65
CA HIS A 95 -15.72 -16.19 1.76
C HIS A 95 -16.75 -15.59 0.76
N GLY A 96 -16.31 -14.70 -0.13
CA GLY A 96 -17.13 -14.08 -1.19
C GLY A 96 -18.16 -13.07 -0.68
N PHE A 97 -17.91 -12.46 0.49
CA PHE A 97 -18.71 -11.34 1.00
C PHE A 97 -18.14 -10.00 0.49
N PRO A 98 -18.97 -8.96 0.36
CA PRO A 98 -18.48 -7.63 0.04
C PRO A 98 -17.69 -7.05 1.22
N VAL A 99 -16.58 -6.36 0.94
CA VAL A 99 -15.71 -5.75 1.96
C VAL A 99 -16.42 -4.70 2.81
N SER A 100 -17.52 -4.10 2.30
CA SER A 100 -18.34 -3.16 3.05
C SER A 100 -18.96 -3.74 4.33
N GLU A 101 -19.09 -5.07 4.42
CA GLU A 101 -19.56 -5.74 5.64
C GLU A 101 -18.63 -5.48 6.85
N VAL A 102 -17.36 -5.12 6.62
CA VAL A 102 -16.44 -4.75 7.70
C VAL A 102 -16.95 -3.55 8.51
N MET A 103 -17.76 -2.68 7.91
CA MET A 103 -18.32 -1.50 8.60
C MET A 103 -19.25 -1.90 9.75
N LYS A 104 -19.89 -3.06 9.68
CA LYS A 104 -20.73 -3.58 10.77
C LYS A 104 -19.92 -3.97 12.01
N ALA A 105 -18.62 -4.13 11.85
CA ALA A 105 -17.69 -4.54 12.91
C ALA A 105 -16.92 -3.37 13.56
N VAL A 106 -17.14 -2.15 13.08
CA VAL A 106 -16.44 -0.96 13.63
C VAL A 106 -16.92 -0.65 15.03
N ASP A 107 -18.21 -0.91 15.32
CA ASP A 107 -18.89 -0.58 16.58
C ASP A 107 -19.03 -1.79 17.54
N GLY A 108 -18.46 -2.97 17.20
CA GLY A 108 -18.59 -4.19 18.01
C GLY A 108 -17.54 -5.26 17.71
N PRO A 109 -17.61 -6.42 18.38
CA PRO A 109 -16.78 -7.56 18.02
C PRO A 109 -17.07 -7.98 16.59
N LEU A 110 -16.00 -8.29 15.83
CA LEU A 110 -16.09 -8.76 14.45
C LEU A 110 -16.68 -10.18 14.44
N VAL A 111 -18.00 -10.28 14.55
CA VAL A 111 -18.72 -11.55 14.38
C VAL A 111 -19.10 -11.64 12.92
N LEU A 112 -18.36 -12.46 12.17
CA LEU A 112 -18.73 -12.83 10.80
C LEU A 112 -19.77 -13.94 10.90
N ASP A 113 -21.03 -13.61 10.62
CA ASP A 113 -22.07 -14.62 10.43
C ASP A 113 -21.87 -15.26 9.05
N LEU A 114 -21.07 -16.32 9.02
CA LEU A 114 -20.73 -17.06 7.80
C LEU A 114 -21.91 -17.88 7.26
N ASP A 115 -22.93 -18.13 8.09
CA ASP A 115 -24.09 -18.97 7.74
C ASP A 115 -25.17 -18.19 6.97
N SER A 116 -25.12 -16.86 6.98
CA SER A 116 -26.15 -16.03 6.31
C SER A 116 -26.15 -16.10 4.77
N LYS A 117 -25.17 -16.77 4.15
CA LYS A 117 -25.04 -16.92 2.70
C LYS A 117 -25.85 -18.09 2.10
N ALA A 118 -26.25 -19.06 2.93
CA ALA A 118 -26.94 -20.25 2.44
C ALA A 118 -28.37 -19.97 1.90
N SER A 119 -28.94 -18.81 2.19
CA SER A 119 -30.34 -18.47 1.83
C SER A 119 -30.49 -17.59 0.58
N ARG A 120 -29.41 -17.19 -0.11
CA ARG A 120 -29.50 -16.26 -1.26
C ARG A 120 -29.25 -16.89 -2.64
N THR A 121 -29.06 -18.20 -2.75
CA THR A 121 -28.89 -18.91 -4.04
C THR A 121 -30.09 -19.74 -4.44
N GLY A 122 -31.30 -19.33 -4.09
CA GLY A 122 -32.52 -19.97 -4.52
C GLY A 122 -33.55 -18.93 -4.97
N ASP A 123 -33.36 -18.32 -6.13
CA ASP A 123 -34.38 -17.87 -7.05
C ASP A 123 -33.76 -17.20 -8.28
N LYS A 124 -33.64 -18.03 -9.34
CA LYS A 124 -33.93 -17.63 -10.74
C LYS A 124 -33.94 -18.87 -11.61
#